data_600a8afd0ec19bbaa44135f6ed251a6b
#
_entry.id   600a8afd0ec19bbaa44135f6ed251a6b
#
_cell.length_a   1.000
_cell.length_b   1.000
_cell.length_c   1.000
_cell.angle_alpha   90.00
_cell.angle_beta   90.00
_cell.angle_gamma   90.00
#
_symmetry.space_group_name_H-M   'P 1'
#
loop_
_entity.id
_entity.type
_entity.pdbx_description
1 polymer ?
#
loop_
_entity_poly.entity_id
_entity_poly.type
_entity_poly.pdbx_seq_one_letter_code
_entity_poly.pdbx_strand_id
1 'polypeptide(L)'
;MRGSDVRVLQRLLTRAGFHTPVTGTFGSSTERSVSAFERQWQMKANGTVTRSVATELRSIVTGAASNGGSSFAVTASTVDPVSAPTLAQGSTGKWVKTLQADLTFVGYPTSIDGQFGASTKQSVNQFKAAHGYAADGVMGTQAWATLLQAVKQTEDTPTAKARLNPDGTVTAPAGAPQVIQTMIAAANQIATKPYCYAGGHGKWQDSCYDCSGSVSFVLHAAGILSVSEDSTQLESYGSRGAGRWVTIWANAGHTYMEIAGLFFDTAAQSSNSLNDRWSKTNIENNGAFVVRHPTGL
;
A
#
# COMPACT_ATOMS: atom_id res chain seq x y z
N MET A 1 23.55 14.46 -5.38
CA MET A 1 23.53 13.84 -4.05
C MET A 1 22.89 12.46 -4.14
N ARG A 2 23.38 11.50 -3.35
CA ARG A 2 22.82 10.12 -3.25
C ARG A 2 22.83 9.67 -1.80
N GLY A 3 21.88 8.83 -1.39
CA GLY A 3 21.86 8.23 -0.06
C GLY A 3 20.48 8.05 0.55
N SER A 4 20.46 7.58 1.80
CA SER A 4 19.25 7.36 2.60
C SER A 4 18.41 8.64 2.75
N ASP A 5 19.06 9.78 3.01
CA ASP A 5 18.39 11.07 3.21
C ASP A 5 17.63 11.54 1.97
N VAL A 6 18.17 11.23 0.77
CA VAL A 6 17.47 11.51 -0.48
C VAL A 6 16.23 10.62 -0.62
N ARG A 7 16.29 9.36 -0.22
CA ARG A 7 15.11 8.48 -0.20
C ARG A 7 14.04 8.98 0.77
N VAL A 8 14.45 9.44 1.96
CA VAL A 8 13.53 10.05 2.94
C VAL A 8 12.86 11.27 2.32
N LEU A 9 13.62 12.20 1.74
CA LEU A 9 13.09 13.36 1.04
C LEU A 9 12.09 13.00 -0.05
N GLN A 10 12.44 12.04 -0.92
CA GLN A 10 11.58 11.59 -2.01
C GLN A 10 10.25 11.01 -1.51
N ARG A 11 10.28 10.24 -0.41
CA ARG A 11 9.08 9.76 0.26
C ARG A 11 8.24 10.90 0.84
N LEU A 12 8.87 11.87 1.52
CA LEU A 12 8.19 13.02 2.07
C LEU A 12 7.52 13.87 0.97
N LEU A 13 8.22 14.12 -0.14
CA LEU A 13 7.66 14.83 -1.31
C LEU A 13 6.45 14.09 -1.89
N THR A 14 6.55 12.78 -2.05
CA THR A 14 5.46 11.95 -2.55
C THR A 14 4.25 12.00 -1.61
N ARG A 15 4.47 11.92 -0.29
CA ARG A 15 3.43 12.07 0.73
C ARG A 15 2.80 13.46 0.73
N ALA A 16 3.59 14.50 0.52
CA ALA A 16 3.11 15.88 0.38
C ALA A 16 2.39 16.14 -0.97
N GLY A 17 2.17 15.08 -1.79
CA GLY A 17 1.47 15.19 -3.08
C GLY A 17 2.36 15.53 -4.28
N PHE A 18 3.69 15.59 -4.10
CA PHE A 18 4.66 15.86 -5.16
C PHE A 18 5.33 14.54 -5.59
N HIS A 19 4.73 13.89 -6.56
CA HIS A 19 5.15 12.55 -7.00
C HIS A 19 6.62 12.51 -7.41
N THR A 20 7.44 11.74 -6.66
CA THR A 20 8.89 11.67 -6.84
C THR A 20 9.33 10.21 -6.75
N PRO A 21 10.00 9.66 -7.76
CA PRO A 21 10.54 8.30 -7.68
C PRO A 21 11.55 8.17 -6.54
N VAL A 22 11.40 7.14 -5.69
CA VAL A 22 12.28 6.89 -4.53
C VAL A 22 13.54 6.15 -4.97
N THR A 23 14.40 6.82 -5.67
CA THR A 23 15.66 6.25 -6.23
C THR A 23 16.86 6.35 -5.30
N GLY A 24 16.79 7.21 -4.28
CA GLY A 24 17.94 7.59 -3.46
C GLY A 24 18.94 8.50 -4.20
N THR A 25 18.62 8.97 -5.41
CA THR A 25 19.43 9.93 -6.18
C THR A 25 18.66 11.23 -6.35
N PHE A 26 19.25 12.34 -5.92
CA PHE A 26 18.69 13.67 -6.14
C PHE A 26 18.98 14.08 -7.59
N GLY A 27 18.05 13.79 -8.46
CA GLY A 27 18.10 14.14 -9.89
C GLY A 27 17.01 15.13 -10.26
N SER A 28 16.87 15.41 -11.58
CA SER A 28 15.92 16.40 -12.11
C SER A 28 14.46 16.17 -11.75
N SER A 29 14.03 14.92 -11.54
CA SER A 29 12.67 14.63 -11.04
C SER A 29 12.48 15.07 -9.60
N THR A 30 13.46 14.82 -8.73
CA THR A 30 13.43 15.26 -7.32
C THR A 30 13.47 16.79 -7.23
N GLU A 31 14.35 17.42 -7.99
CA GLU A 31 14.47 18.87 -8.07
C GLU A 31 13.16 19.53 -8.53
N ARG A 32 12.52 19.01 -9.56
CA ARG A 32 11.20 19.50 -10.01
C ARG A 32 10.12 19.36 -8.95
N SER A 33 10.10 18.26 -8.21
CA SER A 33 9.15 18.04 -7.12
C SER A 33 9.40 18.99 -5.95
N VAL A 34 10.68 19.27 -5.60
CA VAL A 34 11.05 20.29 -4.60
C VAL A 34 10.60 21.68 -5.08
N SER A 35 10.89 22.06 -6.33
CA SER A 35 10.48 23.34 -6.87
C SER A 35 8.95 23.51 -6.93
N ALA A 36 8.22 22.43 -7.20
CA ALA A 36 6.76 22.44 -7.17
C ALA A 36 6.23 22.62 -5.73
N PHE A 37 6.84 21.96 -4.76
CA PHE A 37 6.59 22.13 -3.34
C PHE A 37 6.84 23.59 -2.92
N GLU A 38 8.02 24.14 -3.22
CA GLU A 38 8.40 25.51 -2.89
C GLU A 38 7.40 26.52 -3.43
N ARG A 39 6.93 26.36 -4.69
CA ARG A 39 5.90 27.22 -5.29
C ARG A 39 4.57 27.15 -4.55
N GLN A 40 4.15 25.96 -4.18
CA GLN A 40 2.86 25.78 -3.49
C GLN A 40 2.86 26.41 -2.10
N TRP A 41 4.01 26.42 -1.42
CA TRP A 41 4.19 27.02 -0.09
C TRP A 41 4.81 28.43 -0.13
N GLN A 42 4.75 29.13 -1.28
CA GLN A 42 5.23 30.51 -1.45
C GLN A 42 6.70 30.70 -1.04
N MET A 43 7.50 29.63 -1.14
CA MET A 43 8.94 29.67 -0.94
C MET A 43 9.65 30.03 -2.24
N LYS A 44 10.94 30.41 -2.18
CA LYS A 44 11.76 30.63 -3.38
C LYS A 44 11.94 29.29 -4.13
N ALA A 45 11.27 29.17 -5.28
CA ALA A 45 11.27 27.95 -6.10
C ALA A 45 12.58 27.77 -6.86
N ASN A 46 13.57 27.19 -6.21
CA ASN A 46 14.90 26.92 -6.79
C ASN A 46 15.29 25.44 -6.79
N GLY A 47 14.39 24.54 -6.35
CA GLY A 47 14.63 23.12 -6.28
C GLY A 47 15.66 22.69 -5.25
N THR A 48 16.03 23.59 -4.32
CA THR A 48 17.05 23.34 -3.31
C THR A 48 16.39 23.02 -1.96
N VAL A 49 16.75 21.88 -1.37
CA VAL A 49 16.25 21.52 -0.05
C VAL A 49 16.98 22.30 1.03
N THR A 50 16.45 23.45 1.39
CA THR A 50 16.90 24.23 2.54
C THR A 50 16.36 23.63 3.84
N ARG A 51 16.87 24.13 5.00
CA ARG A 51 16.31 23.73 6.30
C ARG A 51 14.83 24.08 6.39
N SER A 52 14.40 25.23 5.84
CA SER A 52 12.99 25.67 5.80
C SER A 52 12.13 24.70 4.98
N VAL A 53 12.59 24.32 3.77
CA VAL A 53 11.91 23.31 2.93
C VAL A 53 11.79 21.98 3.66
N ALA A 54 12.87 21.50 4.29
CA ALA A 54 12.87 20.23 5.01
C ALA A 54 11.97 20.26 6.25
N THR A 55 11.92 21.37 6.97
CA THR A 55 11.07 21.56 8.14
C THR A 55 9.61 21.60 7.73
N GLU A 56 9.26 22.41 6.73
CA GLU A 56 7.90 22.52 6.22
C GLU A 56 7.39 21.24 5.61
N LEU A 57 8.23 20.53 4.85
CA LEU A 57 7.88 19.26 4.28
C LEU A 57 7.64 18.19 5.37
N ARG A 58 8.41 18.21 6.45
CA ARG A 58 8.18 17.35 7.61
C ARG A 58 6.91 17.75 8.35
N SER A 59 6.68 19.05 8.60
CA SER A 59 5.50 19.52 9.31
C SER A 59 4.21 19.14 8.59
N ILE A 60 4.18 19.24 7.27
CA ILE A 60 3.05 18.85 6.43
C ILE A 60 2.79 17.34 6.51
N VAL A 61 3.86 16.53 6.49
CA VAL A 61 3.76 15.06 6.52
C VAL A 61 3.53 14.55 7.95
N THR A 62 3.99 15.27 8.98
CA THR A 62 3.83 14.91 10.40
C THR A 62 2.70 15.67 11.10
N GLY A 63 2.04 16.63 10.44
CA GLY A 63 0.99 17.46 11.02
C GLY A 63 1.48 18.47 12.07
N ALA A 64 2.78 18.76 12.12
CA ALA A 64 3.38 19.75 13.04
C ALA A 64 3.59 21.07 12.29
N ALA A 65 2.64 22.00 12.39
CA ALA A 65 2.83 23.37 11.88
C ALA A 65 3.88 24.11 12.72
N SER A 66 4.94 24.62 12.08
CA SER A 66 5.92 25.49 12.71
C SER A 66 5.38 26.91 12.81
N ASN A 67 4.80 27.28 13.95
CA ASN A 67 4.66 28.69 14.32
C ASN A 67 5.84 29.11 15.20
N GLY A 68 6.55 30.15 14.77
CA GLY A 68 7.65 30.72 15.51
C GLY A 68 7.21 31.33 16.85
N GLY A 69 7.88 30.92 17.91
CA GLY A 69 8.04 31.67 19.16
C GLY A 69 6.91 31.49 20.19
N SER A 70 7.23 30.76 21.22
CA SER A 70 6.86 30.82 22.64
C SER A 70 6.40 29.47 23.20
N SER A 71 7.06 29.10 24.31
CA SER A 71 6.74 27.93 25.11
C SER A 71 5.32 28.01 25.66
N PHE A 72 4.50 27.01 25.34
CA PHE A 72 3.32 26.66 26.13
C PHE A 72 3.13 25.15 26.19
N ALA A 73 2.60 24.70 27.34
CA ALA A 73 2.35 23.34 27.72
C ALA A 73 1.56 22.55 26.67
N VAL A 74 1.96 21.29 26.51
CA VAL A 74 1.29 20.30 25.65
C VAL A 74 -0.12 20.06 26.18
N THR A 75 -1.11 20.70 25.59
CA THR A 75 -2.49 20.24 25.56
C THR A 75 -2.76 19.76 24.16
N ALA A 76 -3.46 18.62 24.04
CA ALA A 76 -3.79 17.85 22.86
C ALA A 76 -3.64 18.63 21.54
N SER A 77 -2.67 18.24 20.70
CA SER A 77 -2.48 18.78 19.36
C SER A 77 -3.76 18.62 18.55
N THR A 78 -4.43 19.75 18.28
CA THR A 78 -5.33 19.83 17.14
C THR A 78 -4.45 19.71 15.90
N VAL A 79 -4.44 18.53 15.31
CA VAL A 79 -3.86 18.31 13.99
C VAL A 79 -4.65 19.20 13.05
N ASP A 80 -4.00 20.25 12.50
CA ASP A 80 -4.59 21.01 11.40
C ASP A 80 -4.87 20.01 10.28
N PRO A 81 -6.14 19.83 9.89
CA PRO A 81 -6.44 18.89 8.85
C PRO A 81 -5.76 19.38 7.58
N VAL A 82 -4.86 18.54 7.06
CA VAL A 82 -4.38 18.66 5.69
C VAL A 82 -5.56 19.14 4.85
N SER A 83 -5.33 20.05 3.92
CA SER A 83 -6.35 20.56 2.99
C SER A 83 -6.84 19.49 2.02
N ALA A 84 -7.13 18.32 2.57
CA ALA A 84 -7.74 17.21 1.86
C ALA A 84 -9.19 17.60 1.54
N PRO A 85 -9.63 17.44 0.30
CA PRO A 85 -10.98 17.79 -0.09
C PRO A 85 -11.97 16.87 0.59
N THR A 86 -13.18 17.37 0.82
CA THR A 86 -14.31 16.50 1.15
C THR A 86 -14.59 15.60 -0.05
N LEU A 87 -14.58 14.28 0.16
CA LEU A 87 -14.85 13.28 -0.87
C LEU A 87 -16.13 12.50 -0.53
N ALA A 88 -16.91 12.22 -1.56
CA ALA A 88 -18.15 11.44 -1.47
C ALA A 88 -18.34 10.62 -2.76
N GLN A 89 -19.37 9.79 -2.79
CA GLN A 89 -19.71 9.02 -3.97
C GLN A 89 -19.85 9.93 -5.19
N GLY A 90 -19.17 9.58 -6.29
CA GLY A 90 -19.06 10.38 -7.52
C GLY A 90 -17.79 11.22 -7.60
N SER A 91 -17.03 11.43 -6.50
CA SER A 91 -15.71 12.06 -6.55
C SER A 91 -14.74 11.20 -7.35
N THR A 92 -13.78 11.83 -8.06
CA THR A 92 -12.78 11.13 -8.87
C THR A 92 -11.39 11.76 -8.75
N GLY A 93 -10.35 11.03 -9.15
CA GLY A 93 -9.00 11.54 -9.29
C GLY A 93 -8.05 11.14 -8.17
N LYS A 94 -6.91 11.86 -8.08
CA LYS A 94 -5.79 11.48 -7.21
C LYS A 94 -6.14 11.39 -5.71
N TRP A 95 -6.99 12.27 -5.22
CA TRP A 95 -7.40 12.26 -3.82
C TRP A 95 -8.26 11.05 -3.47
N VAL A 96 -9.06 10.56 -4.43
CA VAL A 96 -9.81 9.32 -4.27
C VAL A 96 -8.86 8.14 -4.24
N LYS A 97 -7.84 8.09 -5.11
CA LYS A 97 -6.80 7.05 -5.07
C LYS A 97 -6.04 7.04 -3.73
N THR A 98 -5.68 8.22 -3.21
CA THR A 98 -5.03 8.34 -1.89
C THR A 98 -5.96 7.81 -0.80
N LEU A 99 -7.22 8.22 -0.77
CA LEU A 99 -8.21 7.73 0.18
C LEU A 99 -8.35 6.20 0.13
N GLN A 100 -8.48 5.65 -1.06
CA GLN A 100 -8.61 4.21 -1.29
C GLN A 100 -7.37 3.44 -0.80
N ALA A 101 -6.18 3.95 -1.08
CA ALA A 101 -4.92 3.37 -0.62
C ALA A 101 -4.81 3.41 0.92
N ASP A 102 -5.10 4.55 1.54
CA ASP A 102 -5.02 4.73 2.98
C ASP A 102 -6.05 3.87 3.72
N LEU A 103 -7.30 3.80 3.23
CA LEU A 103 -8.33 2.92 3.76
C LEU A 103 -7.91 1.45 3.69
N THR A 104 -7.39 1.03 2.53
CA THR A 104 -6.90 -0.34 2.33
C THR A 104 -5.75 -0.65 3.29
N PHE A 105 -4.81 0.28 3.45
CA PHE A 105 -3.66 0.15 4.35
C PHE A 105 -4.07 -0.02 5.82
N VAL A 106 -5.11 0.69 6.27
CA VAL A 106 -5.60 0.57 7.65
C VAL A 106 -6.68 -0.49 7.84
N GLY A 107 -6.92 -1.33 6.83
CA GLY A 107 -7.77 -2.52 6.94
C GLY A 107 -9.21 -2.37 6.46
N TYR A 108 -9.51 -1.32 5.68
CA TYR A 108 -10.82 -1.12 5.04
C TYR A 108 -10.66 -1.18 3.52
N PRO A 109 -10.54 -2.40 2.93
CA PRO A 109 -10.14 -2.58 1.54
C PRO A 109 -11.18 -2.03 0.57
N THR A 110 -10.67 -1.44 -0.52
CA THR A 110 -11.46 -0.96 -1.66
C THR A 110 -10.59 -0.97 -2.91
N SER A 111 -11.19 -1.05 -4.10
CA SER A 111 -10.46 -0.90 -5.36
C SER A 111 -9.79 0.47 -5.43
N ILE A 112 -8.51 0.52 -5.83
CA ILE A 112 -7.72 1.77 -5.91
C ILE A 112 -7.72 2.28 -7.37
N ASP A 113 -8.91 2.62 -7.85
CA ASP A 113 -9.16 3.06 -9.24
C ASP A 113 -9.24 4.58 -9.40
N GLY A 114 -9.36 5.30 -8.29
CA GLY A 114 -9.57 6.75 -8.28
C GLY A 114 -11.00 7.17 -8.56
N GLN A 115 -11.96 6.24 -8.42
CA GLN A 115 -13.39 6.52 -8.52
C GLN A 115 -14.06 6.21 -7.19
N PHE A 116 -14.68 7.19 -6.56
CA PHE A 116 -15.42 7.00 -5.32
C PHE A 116 -16.76 6.32 -5.63
N GLY A 117 -16.71 5.01 -5.87
CA GLY A 117 -17.86 4.17 -6.15
C GLY A 117 -18.52 3.62 -4.87
N ALA A 118 -19.40 2.62 -5.05
CA ALA A 118 -20.12 1.99 -3.95
C ALA A 118 -19.17 1.27 -2.97
N SER A 119 -18.13 0.59 -3.47
CA SER A 119 -17.12 -0.09 -2.63
C SER A 119 -16.34 0.90 -1.78
N THR A 120 -15.89 2.01 -2.33
CA THR A 120 -15.19 3.08 -1.59
C THR A 120 -16.11 3.69 -0.51
N LYS A 121 -17.39 3.93 -0.85
CA LYS A 121 -18.38 4.40 0.13
C LYS A 121 -18.57 3.41 1.28
N GLN A 122 -18.63 2.13 0.99
CA GLN A 122 -18.74 1.08 2.01
C GLN A 122 -17.52 1.09 2.93
N SER A 123 -16.31 1.15 2.39
CA SER A 123 -15.07 1.20 3.17
C SER A 123 -14.98 2.47 4.03
N VAL A 124 -15.36 3.63 3.49
CA VAL A 124 -15.48 4.88 4.26
C VAL A 124 -16.47 4.72 5.41
N ASN A 125 -17.64 4.13 5.17
CA ASN A 125 -18.65 3.93 6.21
C ASN A 125 -18.17 2.98 7.31
N GLN A 126 -17.52 1.89 6.95
CA GLN A 126 -16.94 0.95 7.92
C GLN A 126 -15.84 1.63 8.76
N PHE A 127 -14.94 2.36 8.13
CA PHE A 127 -13.92 3.15 8.81
C PHE A 127 -14.54 4.17 9.78
N LYS A 128 -15.52 4.95 9.30
CA LYS A 128 -16.20 5.97 10.11
C LYS A 128 -16.92 5.37 11.30
N ALA A 129 -17.67 4.28 11.09
CA ALA A 129 -18.39 3.58 12.18
C ALA A 129 -17.41 3.03 13.24
N ALA A 130 -16.30 2.44 12.82
CA ALA A 130 -15.26 1.93 13.74
C ALA A 130 -14.60 3.03 14.59
N HIS A 131 -14.63 4.27 14.12
CA HIS A 131 -14.07 5.44 14.81
C HIS A 131 -15.13 6.38 15.41
N GLY A 132 -16.37 5.93 15.55
CA GLY A 132 -17.44 6.69 16.20
C GLY A 132 -18.05 7.83 15.39
N TYR A 133 -17.83 7.86 14.08
CA TYR A 133 -18.44 8.83 13.17
C TYR A 133 -19.71 8.27 12.51
N ALA A 134 -20.62 9.19 12.13
CA ALA A 134 -21.78 8.82 11.32
C ALA A 134 -21.34 8.21 9.98
N ALA A 135 -21.93 7.07 9.58
CA ALA A 135 -21.65 6.37 8.33
C ALA A 135 -22.43 7.01 7.16
N ASP A 136 -22.15 8.27 6.86
CA ASP A 136 -22.84 9.09 5.84
C ASP A 136 -22.23 8.95 4.43
N GLY A 137 -21.14 8.17 4.31
CA GLY A 137 -20.43 7.97 3.03
C GLY A 137 -19.58 9.16 2.60
N VAL A 138 -19.32 10.11 3.51
CA VAL A 138 -18.55 11.32 3.23
C VAL A 138 -17.24 11.31 4.00
N MET A 139 -16.14 11.51 3.29
CA MET A 139 -14.80 11.68 3.88
C MET A 139 -14.53 13.17 4.06
N GLY A 140 -14.97 13.69 5.19
CA GLY A 140 -14.73 15.09 5.59
C GLY A 140 -13.47 15.24 6.44
N THR A 141 -13.14 16.48 6.80
CA THR A 141 -11.90 16.89 7.48
C THR A 141 -11.55 16.05 8.72
N GLN A 142 -12.50 15.81 9.61
CA GLN A 142 -12.26 15.04 10.84
C GLN A 142 -11.96 13.57 10.55
N ALA A 143 -12.69 12.95 9.61
CA ALA A 143 -12.47 11.58 9.21
C ALA A 143 -11.11 11.43 8.52
N TRP A 144 -10.68 12.41 7.72
CA TRP A 144 -9.33 12.46 7.14
C TRP A 144 -8.24 12.51 8.22
N ALA A 145 -8.37 13.38 9.21
CA ALA A 145 -7.40 13.47 10.31
C ALA A 145 -7.25 12.12 11.04
N THR A 146 -8.36 11.46 11.33
CA THR A 146 -8.36 10.13 11.97
C THR A 146 -7.74 9.06 11.07
N LEU A 147 -8.02 9.09 9.76
CA LEU A 147 -7.42 8.15 8.80
C LEU A 147 -5.91 8.31 8.73
N LEU A 148 -5.42 9.53 8.62
CA LEU A 148 -3.97 9.81 8.58
C LEU A 148 -3.27 9.41 9.88
N GLN A 149 -3.93 9.58 11.03
CA GLN A 149 -3.42 9.09 12.31
C GLN A 149 -3.36 7.56 12.34
N ALA A 150 -4.40 6.87 11.87
CA ALA A 150 -4.43 5.41 11.79
C ALA A 150 -3.34 4.88 10.83
N VAL A 151 -3.14 5.52 9.68
CA VAL A 151 -2.04 5.22 8.74
C VAL A 151 -0.69 5.35 9.46
N LYS A 152 -0.46 6.46 10.15
CA LYS A 152 0.78 6.67 10.90
C LYS A 152 1.00 5.60 11.98
N GLN A 153 0.00 5.29 12.77
CA GLN A 153 0.09 4.24 13.80
C GLN A 153 0.43 2.88 13.18
N THR A 154 -0.20 2.56 12.05
CA THR A 154 0.09 1.33 11.31
C THR A 154 1.51 1.32 10.76
N GLU A 155 2.01 2.46 10.24
CA GLU A 155 3.40 2.60 9.76
C GLU A 155 4.44 2.47 10.88
N ASP A 156 4.17 3.03 12.05
CA ASP A 156 5.08 3.02 13.21
C ASP A 156 5.13 1.64 13.89
N THR A 157 4.14 0.77 13.64
CA THR A 157 4.13 -0.60 14.18
C THR A 157 5.14 -1.46 13.41
N PRO A 158 6.10 -2.13 14.08
CA PRO A 158 7.01 -3.06 13.43
C PRO A 158 6.23 -4.14 12.66
N THR A 159 6.63 -4.43 11.43
CA THR A 159 6.02 -5.48 10.62
C THR A 159 6.40 -6.84 11.19
N ALA A 160 5.50 -7.45 11.96
CA ALA A 160 5.68 -8.81 12.41
C ALA A 160 5.55 -9.76 11.20
N LYS A 161 6.33 -10.87 11.23
CA LYS A 161 6.27 -11.87 10.17
C LYS A 161 5.14 -12.87 10.39
N ALA A 162 4.53 -13.32 9.31
CA ALA A 162 3.62 -14.45 9.31
C ALA A 162 4.36 -15.74 9.74
N ARG A 163 3.62 -16.70 10.25
CA ARG A 163 4.16 -17.99 10.70
C ARG A 163 3.65 -19.11 9.81
N LEU A 164 4.58 -19.81 9.18
CA LEU A 164 4.28 -21.06 8.48
C LEU A 164 4.11 -22.18 9.51
N ASN A 165 2.96 -22.82 9.53
CA ASN A 165 2.59 -23.91 10.42
C ASN A 165 3.06 -25.27 9.87
N PRO A 166 3.19 -26.31 10.72
CA PRO A 166 3.57 -27.65 10.28
C PRO A 166 2.59 -28.30 9.29
N ASP A 167 1.33 -27.87 9.29
CA ASP A 167 0.28 -28.35 8.37
C ASP A 167 0.26 -27.64 7.00
N GLY A 168 1.24 -26.74 6.74
CA GLY A 168 1.34 -25.94 5.52
C GLY A 168 0.47 -24.69 5.50
N THR A 169 -0.37 -24.46 6.51
CA THR A 169 -1.10 -23.19 6.61
C THR A 169 -0.22 -22.07 7.14
N VAL A 170 -0.60 -20.85 6.85
CA VAL A 170 0.08 -19.65 7.37
C VAL A 170 -0.85 -18.90 8.33
N THR A 171 -0.30 -18.56 9.51
CA THR A 171 -0.96 -17.68 10.48
C THR A 171 -0.48 -16.26 10.29
N ALA A 172 -1.41 -15.34 10.13
CA ALA A 172 -1.11 -13.91 10.06
C ALA A 172 -0.49 -13.42 11.37
N PRO A 173 0.43 -12.43 11.34
CA PRO A 173 0.99 -11.87 12.54
C PRO A 173 -0.07 -11.13 13.35
N ALA A 174 0.06 -11.15 14.67
CA ALA A 174 -0.77 -10.35 15.55
C ALA A 174 -0.65 -8.85 15.17
N GLY A 175 -1.78 -8.16 15.06
CA GLY A 175 -1.83 -6.76 14.67
C GLY A 175 -1.65 -6.50 13.15
N ALA A 176 -1.57 -7.54 12.31
CA ALA A 176 -1.61 -7.35 10.87
C ALA A 176 -2.93 -6.68 10.45
N PRO A 177 -2.90 -5.74 9.49
CA PRO A 177 -4.11 -5.17 8.92
C PRO A 177 -5.07 -6.27 8.45
N GLN A 178 -6.39 -6.03 8.53
CA GLN A 178 -7.41 -7.02 8.14
C GLN A 178 -7.22 -7.49 6.69
N VAL A 179 -6.81 -6.58 5.80
CA VAL A 179 -6.51 -6.91 4.40
C VAL A 179 -5.42 -7.99 4.28
N ILE A 180 -4.38 -7.92 5.10
CA ILE A 180 -3.29 -8.92 5.13
C ILE A 180 -3.78 -10.24 5.71
N GLN A 181 -4.59 -10.20 6.77
CA GLN A 181 -5.22 -11.41 7.32
C GLN A 181 -6.10 -12.10 6.27
N THR A 182 -6.88 -11.32 5.51
CA THR A 182 -7.73 -11.81 4.40
C THR A 182 -6.89 -12.41 3.27
N MET A 183 -5.78 -11.76 2.88
CA MET A 183 -4.85 -12.30 1.88
C MET A 183 -4.27 -13.65 2.29
N ILE A 184 -3.79 -13.76 3.53
CA ILE A 184 -3.23 -15.01 4.06
C ILE A 184 -4.30 -16.09 4.11
N ALA A 185 -5.52 -15.78 4.55
CA ALA A 185 -6.63 -16.74 4.57
C ALA A 185 -6.99 -17.22 3.16
N ALA A 186 -7.03 -16.32 2.18
CA ALA A 186 -7.29 -16.67 0.78
C ALA A 186 -6.15 -17.53 0.19
N ALA A 187 -4.90 -17.17 0.44
CA ALA A 187 -3.75 -17.94 0.00
C ALA A 187 -3.76 -19.36 0.58
N ASN A 188 -4.12 -19.51 1.86
CA ASN A 188 -4.28 -20.83 2.50
C ASN A 188 -5.37 -21.67 1.82
N GLN A 189 -6.46 -21.08 1.33
CA GLN A 189 -7.53 -21.81 0.65
C GLN A 189 -7.06 -22.49 -0.64
N ILE A 190 -6.07 -21.91 -1.31
CA ILE A 190 -5.59 -22.42 -2.60
C ILE A 190 -4.15 -22.93 -2.53
N ALA A 191 -3.52 -22.95 -1.36
CA ALA A 191 -2.11 -23.31 -1.20
C ALA A 191 -1.76 -24.68 -1.79
N THR A 192 -2.63 -25.66 -1.61
CA THR A 192 -2.47 -27.06 -2.10
C THR A 192 -3.25 -27.37 -3.38
N LYS A 193 -3.97 -26.39 -3.95
CA LYS A 193 -4.68 -26.60 -5.22
C LYS A 193 -3.71 -26.92 -6.35
N PRO A 194 -4.02 -27.86 -7.27
CA PRO A 194 -3.13 -28.18 -8.37
C PRO A 194 -2.78 -26.97 -9.25
N TYR A 195 -1.62 -27.01 -9.87
CA TYR A 195 -1.30 -26.10 -10.96
C TYR A 195 -2.02 -26.51 -12.25
N CYS A 196 -2.59 -25.56 -12.96
CA CYS A 196 -3.04 -25.76 -14.34
C CYS A 196 -2.91 -24.43 -15.11
N TYR A 197 -2.44 -24.48 -16.34
CA TYR A 197 -2.30 -23.30 -17.18
C TYR A 197 -3.64 -22.58 -17.36
N ALA A 198 -3.66 -21.27 -17.26
CA ALA A 198 -4.85 -20.40 -17.24
C ALA A 198 -5.85 -20.69 -16.11
N GLY A 199 -5.47 -21.44 -15.07
CA GLY A 199 -6.30 -21.67 -13.88
C GLY A 199 -6.45 -20.41 -13.04
N GLY A 200 -7.69 -20.16 -12.55
CA GLY A 200 -8.02 -19.00 -11.75
C GLY A 200 -8.36 -17.72 -12.55
N HIS A 201 -8.32 -17.76 -13.90
CA HIS A 201 -8.63 -16.60 -14.75
C HIS A 201 -10.07 -16.53 -15.23
N GLY A 202 -10.74 -17.67 -15.43
CA GLY A 202 -12.13 -17.72 -15.88
C GLY A 202 -13.15 -17.57 -14.75
N LYS A 203 -12.76 -17.89 -13.53
CA LYS A 203 -13.58 -17.79 -12.32
C LYS A 203 -12.66 -17.71 -11.09
N TRP A 204 -13.10 -16.98 -10.08
CA TRP A 204 -12.30 -16.82 -8.85
C TRP A 204 -12.17 -18.13 -8.06
N GLN A 205 -13.26 -18.86 -7.89
CA GLN A 205 -13.24 -20.17 -7.26
C GLN A 205 -13.02 -21.25 -8.31
N ASP A 206 -11.78 -21.73 -8.42
CA ASP A 206 -11.39 -22.77 -9.37
C ASP A 206 -10.85 -24.03 -8.68
N SER A 207 -10.77 -25.12 -9.44
CA SER A 207 -10.18 -26.38 -8.99
C SER A 207 -8.65 -26.37 -9.02
N CYS A 208 -8.05 -25.53 -9.84
CA CYS A 208 -6.61 -25.35 -10.02
C CYS A 208 -6.27 -23.90 -10.37
N TYR A 209 -5.04 -23.51 -10.14
CA TYR A 209 -4.57 -22.13 -10.37
C TYR A 209 -3.18 -22.14 -10.97
N ASP A 210 -2.94 -21.27 -11.96
CA ASP A 210 -1.58 -20.95 -12.39
C ASP A 210 -0.92 -19.89 -11.50
N CYS A 211 0.26 -19.43 -11.87
CA CYS A 211 1.02 -18.46 -11.07
C CYS A 211 0.24 -17.13 -10.91
N SER A 212 -0.23 -16.55 -12.00
CA SER A 212 -0.94 -15.27 -12.01
C SER A 212 -2.39 -15.39 -11.51
N GLY A 213 -3.06 -16.48 -11.78
CA GLY A 213 -4.36 -16.80 -11.19
C GLY A 213 -4.30 -16.92 -9.67
N SER A 214 -3.21 -17.49 -9.12
CA SER A 214 -2.98 -17.56 -7.67
C SER A 214 -2.82 -16.18 -7.05
N VAL A 215 -1.97 -15.33 -7.63
CA VAL A 215 -1.77 -13.94 -7.18
C VAL A 215 -3.06 -13.14 -7.30
N SER A 216 -3.73 -13.23 -8.45
CA SER A 216 -4.99 -12.52 -8.70
C SER A 216 -6.10 -12.93 -7.73
N PHE A 217 -6.21 -14.23 -7.42
CA PHE A 217 -7.18 -14.74 -6.44
C PHE A 217 -6.97 -14.10 -5.04
N VAL A 218 -5.73 -14.05 -4.58
CA VAL A 218 -5.39 -13.47 -3.27
C VAL A 218 -5.70 -11.96 -3.23
N LEU A 219 -5.32 -11.22 -4.28
CA LEU A 219 -5.60 -9.79 -4.40
C LEU A 219 -7.11 -9.51 -4.49
N HIS A 220 -7.84 -10.35 -5.23
CA HIS A 220 -9.30 -10.24 -5.35
C HIS A 220 -10.01 -10.49 -4.01
N ALA A 221 -9.63 -11.53 -3.30
CA ALA A 221 -10.21 -11.86 -1.98
C ALA A 221 -10.00 -10.71 -0.98
N ALA A 222 -8.89 -9.99 -1.11
CA ALA A 222 -8.60 -8.78 -0.34
C ALA A 222 -9.35 -7.52 -0.81
N GLY A 223 -10.16 -7.62 -1.89
CA GLY A 223 -10.95 -6.51 -2.43
C GLY A 223 -10.15 -5.45 -3.20
N ILE A 224 -8.91 -5.75 -3.58
CA ILE A 224 -7.99 -4.79 -4.24
C ILE A 224 -7.72 -5.11 -5.71
N LEU A 225 -8.29 -6.19 -6.23
CA LEU A 225 -8.28 -6.55 -7.64
C LEU A 225 -9.69 -6.98 -8.08
N SER A 226 -10.22 -6.38 -9.13
CA SER A 226 -11.57 -6.67 -9.62
C SER A 226 -11.61 -7.62 -10.83
N VAL A 227 -10.53 -7.68 -11.57
CA VAL A 227 -10.36 -8.53 -12.77
C VAL A 227 -9.05 -9.28 -12.64
N SER A 228 -9.05 -10.58 -12.98
CA SER A 228 -7.83 -11.38 -12.96
C SER A 228 -6.81 -10.84 -13.97
N GLU A 229 -5.57 -10.70 -13.54
CA GLU A 229 -4.44 -10.23 -14.34
C GLU A 229 -3.46 -11.37 -14.61
N ASP A 230 -2.89 -11.41 -15.83
CA ASP A 230 -1.79 -12.30 -16.15
C ASP A 230 -0.45 -11.76 -15.60
N SER A 231 0.63 -12.56 -15.71
CA SER A 231 1.93 -12.19 -15.18
C SER A 231 2.50 -10.91 -15.81
N THR A 232 2.23 -10.66 -17.11
CA THR A 232 2.67 -9.46 -17.82
C THR A 232 1.90 -8.22 -17.36
N GLN A 233 0.60 -8.34 -17.12
CA GLN A 233 -0.23 -7.26 -16.58
C GLN A 233 0.21 -6.89 -15.14
N LEU A 234 0.54 -7.90 -14.33
CA LEU A 234 1.07 -7.72 -12.97
C LEU A 234 2.41 -6.97 -12.93
N GLU A 235 3.20 -6.95 -14.03
CA GLU A 235 4.39 -6.08 -14.13
C GLU A 235 4.06 -4.59 -14.01
N SER A 236 2.83 -4.20 -14.26
CA SER A 236 2.34 -2.82 -14.17
C SER A 236 1.42 -2.56 -12.98
N TYR A 237 1.11 -3.58 -12.19
CA TYR A 237 0.18 -3.50 -11.07
C TYR A 237 0.71 -2.61 -9.93
N GLY A 238 -0.18 -1.87 -9.30
CA GLY A 238 0.11 -1.11 -8.08
C GLY A 238 1.27 -0.12 -8.19
N SER A 239 2.11 -0.09 -7.16
CA SER A 239 3.28 0.79 -7.04
C SER A 239 4.59 0.02 -7.28
N ARG A 240 5.65 0.73 -7.69
CA ARG A 240 6.97 0.13 -7.95
C ARG A 240 7.74 -0.17 -6.67
N GLY A 241 8.47 -1.28 -6.66
CA GLY A 241 9.33 -1.71 -5.58
C GLY A 241 8.64 -2.62 -4.58
N ALA A 242 9.36 -3.02 -3.53
CA ALA A 242 8.84 -3.84 -2.46
C ALA A 242 7.83 -3.05 -1.61
N GLY A 243 6.76 -3.72 -1.21
CA GLY A 243 5.79 -3.21 -0.24
C GLY A 243 6.21 -3.48 1.20
N ARG A 244 5.45 -2.96 2.11
CA ARG A 244 5.65 -3.20 3.55
C ARG A 244 5.16 -4.58 3.97
N TRP A 245 3.99 -4.96 3.47
CA TRP A 245 3.31 -6.20 3.81
C TRP A 245 3.25 -7.18 2.66
N VAL A 246 3.17 -6.65 1.43
CA VAL A 246 2.98 -7.44 0.22
C VAL A 246 3.94 -6.97 -0.85
N THR A 247 4.68 -7.89 -1.43
CA THR A 247 5.50 -7.65 -2.60
C THR A 247 5.14 -8.67 -3.68
N ILE A 248 5.02 -8.21 -4.92
CA ILE A 248 4.72 -9.03 -6.10
C ILE A 248 5.94 -8.96 -7.01
N TRP A 249 6.41 -10.11 -7.43
CA TRP A 249 7.42 -10.27 -8.48
C TRP A 249 6.73 -10.79 -9.73
N ALA A 250 6.89 -10.11 -10.85
CA ALA A 250 6.26 -10.48 -12.12
C ALA A 250 7.21 -10.28 -13.30
N ASN A 251 7.14 -11.22 -14.24
CA ASN A 251 7.73 -11.11 -15.58
C ASN A 251 6.80 -11.80 -16.59
N ALA A 252 7.16 -11.77 -17.87
CA ALA A 252 6.33 -12.33 -18.94
C ALA A 252 6.05 -13.86 -18.79
N GLY A 253 6.82 -14.58 -17.99
CA GLY A 253 6.71 -16.04 -17.84
C GLY A 253 6.21 -16.53 -16.48
N HIS A 254 6.32 -15.69 -15.43
CA HIS A 254 6.00 -16.10 -14.06
C HIS A 254 5.66 -14.93 -13.16
N THR A 255 4.90 -15.21 -12.10
CA THR A 255 4.63 -14.25 -11.02
C THR A 255 4.40 -14.98 -9.70
N TYR A 256 4.81 -14.34 -8.61
CA TYR A 256 4.60 -14.80 -7.24
C TYR A 256 4.55 -13.60 -6.30
N MET A 257 4.23 -13.83 -5.05
CA MET A 257 4.14 -12.76 -4.06
C MET A 257 4.75 -13.16 -2.72
N GLU A 258 5.17 -12.15 -1.95
CA GLU A 258 5.47 -12.24 -0.53
C GLU A 258 4.35 -11.58 0.25
N ILE A 259 3.86 -12.23 1.30
CA ILE A 259 2.85 -11.69 2.21
C ILE A 259 3.38 -11.81 3.63
N ALA A 260 3.57 -10.69 4.29
CA ALA A 260 4.08 -10.63 5.67
C ALA A 260 5.34 -11.48 5.91
N GLY A 261 6.27 -11.48 4.96
CA GLY A 261 7.56 -12.15 5.05
C GLY A 261 7.59 -13.63 4.69
N LEU A 262 6.50 -14.17 4.10
CA LEU A 262 6.45 -15.51 3.52
C LEU A 262 6.10 -15.45 2.04
N PHE A 263 6.77 -16.26 1.24
CA PHE A 263 6.57 -16.36 -0.20
C PHE A 263 5.40 -17.28 -0.52
N PHE A 264 4.59 -16.88 -1.49
CA PHE A 264 3.48 -17.65 -2.03
C PHE A 264 3.68 -17.81 -3.53
N ASP A 265 4.08 -19.02 -3.95
CA ASP A 265 4.56 -19.31 -5.30
C ASP A 265 4.14 -20.71 -5.74
N THR A 266 3.61 -20.84 -6.94
CA THR A 266 3.28 -22.15 -7.54
C THR A 266 4.51 -23.04 -7.74
N ALA A 267 5.70 -22.46 -7.95
CA ALA A 267 6.94 -23.22 -8.06
C ALA A 267 7.33 -23.93 -6.74
N ALA A 268 6.89 -23.43 -5.58
CA ALA A 268 7.14 -24.06 -4.29
C ALA A 268 6.49 -25.44 -4.17
N GLN A 269 5.38 -25.70 -4.86
CA GLN A 269 4.65 -26.96 -4.77
C GLN A 269 5.51 -28.18 -5.11
N SER A 270 6.41 -28.06 -6.07
CA SER A 270 7.31 -29.16 -6.45
C SER A 270 8.50 -29.32 -5.52
N SER A 271 8.74 -28.38 -4.61
CA SER A 271 9.95 -28.31 -3.77
C SER A 271 9.71 -28.64 -2.30
N ASN A 272 8.45 -28.84 -1.87
CA ASN A 272 8.14 -29.19 -0.48
C ASN A 272 7.23 -30.41 -0.36
N SER A 273 7.29 -31.08 0.80
CA SER A 273 6.58 -32.31 1.06
C SER A 273 5.05 -32.18 1.20
N LEU A 274 4.57 -30.97 1.42
CA LEU A 274 3.15 -30.66 1.58
C LEU A 274 2.50 -30.32 0.24
N ASN A 275 3.30 -30.20 -0.83
CA ASN A 275 2.84 -29.79 -2.15
C ASN A 275 2.02 -28.50 -2.11
N ASP A 276 2.46 -27.54 -1.28
CA ASP A 276 1.83 -26.24 -1.11
C ASP A 276 2.67 -25.11 -1.73
N ARG A 277 2.05 -23.93 -1.84
CA ARG A 277 2.67 -22.74 -2.45
C ARG A 277 3.47 -21.87 -1.47
N TRP A 278 3.45 -22.19 -0.17
CA TRP A 278 4.14 -21.40 0.83
C TRP A 278 5.61 -21.77 0.99
N SER A 279 6.47 -20.75 1.09
CA SER A 279 7.91 -20.92 1.35
C SER A 279 8.43 -19.82 2.30
N LYS A 280 9.43 -20.19 3.12
CA LYS A 280 10.18 -19.23 3.96
C LYS A 280 11.26 -18.49 3.17
N THR A 281 11.64 -19.02 2.03
CA THR A 281 12.73 -18.48 1.18
C THR A 281 12.21 -18.21 -0.22
N ASN A 282 12.74 -17.17 -0.84
CA ASN A 282 12.54 -16.96 -2.26
C ASN A 282 13.26 -18.10 -3.02
N ILE A 283 12.50 -18.87 -3.78
CA ILE A 283 13.04 -19.98 -4.59
C ILE A 283 13.37 -19.56 -6.01
N GLU A 284 12.91 -18.40 -6.45
CA GLU A 284 13.17 -17.84 -7.76
C GLU A 284 14.48 -17.04 -7.74
N ASN A 285 15.57 -17.67 -8.22
CA ASN A 285 16.93 -17.11 -8.14
C ASN A 285 17.39 -16.32 -9.38
N ASN A 286 16.62 -16.25 -10.45
CA ASN A 286 17.07 -15.78 -11.76
C ASN A 286 16.75 -14.32 -12.11
N GLY A 287 16.37 -13.50 -11.12
CA GLY A 287 16.59 -12.06 -11.11
C GLY A 287 15.88 -11.16 -12.13
N ALA A 288 15.12 -11.70 -13.08
CA ALA A 288 14.49 -10.93 -14.15
C ALA A 288 13.04 -10.53 -13.84
N PHE A 289 12.72 -10.20 -12.58
CA PHE A 289 11.38 -9.81 -12.18
C PHE A 289 11.26 -8.31 -11.99
N VAL A 290 10.14 -7.76 -12.46
CA VAL A 290 9.67 -6.44 -12.03
C VAL A 290 9.07 -6.58 -10.64
N VAL A 291 9.45 -5.68 -9.72
CA VAL A 291 8.98 -5.70 -8.34
C VAL A 291 7.88 -4.68 -8.17
N ARG A 292 6.76 -5.12 -7.65
CA ARG A 292 5.53 -4.34 -7.42
C ARG A 292 4.97 -4.57 -6.04
N HIS A 293 4.09 -3.69 -5.61
CA HIS A 293 3.25 -3.90 -4.44
C HIS A 293 1.89 -3.24 -4.63
N PRO A 294 0.82 -3.76 -4.01
CA PRO A 294 -0.45 -3.06 -3.94
C PRO A 294 -0.24 -1.70 -3.28
N THR A 295 -0.76 -0.64 -3.88
CA THR A 295 -0.58 0.72 -3.34
C THR A 295 -1.13 0.78 -1.91
N GLY A 296 -0.29 1.23 -0.98
CA GLY A 296 -0.63 1.29 0.45
C GLY A 296 -0.26 0.02 1.26
N LEU A 297 0.28 -1.04 0.67
CA LEU A 297 0.68 -2.29 1.38
C LEU A 297 2.19 -2.63 1.14
#